data_190e2848a442cabc2f74813e54576993
#
_entry.id   190e2848a442cabc2f74813e54576993
#
_cell.length_a   1.000
_cell.length_b   1.000
_cell.length_c   1.000
_cell.angle_alpha   90.00
_cell.angle_beta   90.00
_cell.angle_gamma   90.00
#
_symmetry.space_group_name_H-M   'P 1'
#
loop_
_entity.id
_entity.type
_entity.pdbx_description
1 polymer ?
#
loop_
_entity_poly.entity_id
_entity_poly.type
_entity_poly.pdbx_seq_one_letter_code
_entity_poly.pdbx_strand_id
1 'polypeptide(L)'
;MRSRRLVISVAVIAATIGLGPGMAQAAEPVAPPASASSFDLGKAAAPNFKTFKSPAEKSVRKTLLAAKGKAAAAAGNPDLNMVLTATSTTAHGVKLVTDLISETASLTVTVEWGDGKKDVVAASGAGELAHSHAYAELGEYNIKVTVTDAVNGVEVVNELPYGTAGSEFTPVAPTRLLDTRTGLGGPQGAVQPSGTARVKVGGNAGIPAGVTAVVLNVTATDTLASGFVTAFPEDGVRPKTSNVNWDYGQTVPNQVIVPVGKNGYVDLYNGSWGGSAHLIADVTGYFTAKSASGYTPMTPVRFVDTREGLGTSRGQLGGQNTFSTQISGLRGVPQGITAVALNVTVTNPGKYGHLTVFPSGQAAPDTSSLNFGAGQTIANSVIVPVGKDGKISFRNGAYAGTDVVVDVVGYYSLDSKGSFVPIAPVRRLDTREPKDPYYGAIPGGFFLPVTFTPDAVDDGVSGYVLNATVTNTANNGFLSVAPDPNSLEAYRNGTAVPPEAPGSSTLNWLGRGRTVANLVQASAGENGISDFFNQSWEEWATTDLVVDVFGYYETN
;
A
#
# COMPACT_ATOMS: atom_id res chain seq x y z
N MET A 1 -23.43 9.22 -12.59
CA MET A 1 -22.03 9.40 -12.21
C MET A 1 -21.91 10.74 -11.49
N ARG A 2 -21.85 10.75 -10.18
CA ARG A 2 -21.61 11.96 -9.39
C ARG A 2 -20.12 11.96 -9.04
N SER A 3 -19.36 12.89 -9.60
CA SER A 3 -17.99 13.16 -9.17
C SER A 3 -18.03 13.65 -7.72
N ARG A 4 -17.55 12.82 -6.79
CA ARG A 4 -17.38 13.24 -5.40
C ARG A 4 -16.14 14.15 -5.33
N ARG A 5 -16.34 15.37 -4.92
CA ARG A 5 -15.27 16.35 -4.70
C ARG A 5 -14.81 16.27 -3.25
N LEU A 6 -13.56 15.96 -3.05
CA LEU A 6 -12.91 15.98 -1.76
C LEU A 6 -12.75 17.43 -1.27
N VAL A 7 -13.31 17.78 -0.14
CA VAL A 7 -13.06 19.05 0.53
C VAL A 7 -12.08 18.79 1.67
N ILE A 8 -10.88 19.35 1.57
CA ILE A 8 -9.83 19.20 2.58
C ILE A 8 -9.81 20.46 3.44
N SER A 9 -10.01 20.27 4.71
CA SER A 9 -9.76 21.30 5.72
C SER A 9 -8.48 20.94 6.47
N VAL A 10 -7.57 21.89 6.61
CA VAL A 10 -6.35 21.75 7.38
C VAL A 10 -6.53 22.42 8.73
N ALA A 11 -6.30 21.69 9.79
CA ALA A 11 -6.04 22.26 11.10
C ALA A 11 -4.59 21.89 11.46
N VAL A 12 -3.71 22.86 11.58
CA VAL A 12 -2.41 22.67 12.20
C VAL A 12 -2.64 22.76 13.70
N ILE A 13 -2.50 21.66 14.41
CA ILE A 13 -2.61 21.63 15.88
C ILE A 13 -1.19 21.47 16.43
N ALA A 14 -0.77 22.45 17.22
CA ALA A 14 0.48 22.38 17.94
C ALA A 14 0.37 21.33 19.06
N ALA A 15 1.07 20.21 18.93
CA ALA A 15 1.31 19.31 20.04
C ALA A 15 2.75 19.51 20.50
N THR A 16 2.93 20.22 21.60
CA THR A 16 4.23 20.30 22.27
C THR A 16 4.44 19.08 23.13
N ILE A 17 5.44 18.28 22.82
CA ILE A 17 6.01 17.33 23.79
C ILE A 17 6.82 18.18 24.78
N GLY A 18 6.12 18.81 25.73
CA GLY A 18 6.68 19.74 26.68
C GLY A 18 7.03 19.09 28.00
N LEU A 19 8.26 19.29 28.37
CA LEU A 19 8.68 19.29 29.78
C LEU A 19 8.83 20.76 30.20
N GLY A 20 7.81 21.32 30.89
CA GLY A 20 7.94 22.62 31.57
C GLY A 20 6.68 23.50 31.48
N PRO A 21 6.31 24.20 32.58
CA PRO A 21 5.10 25.03 32.61
C PRO A 21 5.40 26.39 31.95
N GLY A 22 5.02 26.52 30.70
CA GLY A 22 4.95 27.81 30.01
C GLY A 22 3.63 27.88 29.27
N MET A 23 2.81 28.90 29.58
CA MET A 23 1.52 29.09 28.94
C MET A 23 1.70 29.25 27.42
N ALA A 24 1.32 28.25 26.67
CA ALA A 24 1.15 28.37 25.22
C ALA A 24 -0.16 29.12 24.95
N GLN A 25 -0.05 30.30 24.37
CA GLN A 25 -1.20 31.01 23.83
C GLN A 25 -1.62 30.28 22.56
N ALA A 26 -2.83 29.73 22.55
CA ALA A 26 -3.38 29.06 21.37
C ALA A 26 -3.38 30.04 20.19
N ALA A 27 -2.75 29.64 19.08
CA ALA A 27 -2.90 30.37 17.83
C ALA A 27 -4.38 30.31 17.41
N GLU A 28 -4.96 31.46 17.02
CA GLU A 28 -6.31 31.48 16.50
C GLU A 28 -6.43 30.54 15.29
N PRO A 29 -7.54 29.78 15.19
CA PRO A 29 -7.74 28.89 14.07
C PRO A 29 -7.77 29.68 12.76
N VAL A 30 -6.85 29.39 11.85
CA VAL A 30 -6.85 29.95 10.50
C VAL A 30 -8.10 29.44 9.80
N ALA A 31 -8.95 30.35 9.33
CA ALA A 31 -10.13 30.00 8.56
C ALA A 31 -9.73 29.15 7.34
N PRO A 32 -10.48 28.09 7.03
CA PRO A 32 -10.16 27.21 5.90
C PRO A 32 -10.18 28.02 4.59
N PRO A 33 -9.24 27.78 3.67
CA PRO A 33 -9.23 28.45 2.37
C PRO A 33 -10.51 28.15 1.60
N ALA A 34 -11.07 29.13 0.93
CA ALA A 34 -12.39 29.11 0.27
C ALA A 34 -12.50 28.12 -0.93
N SER A 35 -11.43 27.45 -1.32
CA SER A 35 -11.43 26.45 -2.39
C SER A 35 -10.36 25.39 -2.14
N ALA A 36 -10.77 24.23 -1.61
CA ALA A 36 -9.92 23.05 -1.64
C ALA A 36 -9.87 22.48 -3.05
N SER A 37 -8.67 22.23 -3.57
CA SER A 37 -8.50 21.48 -4.81
C SER A 37 -9.06 20.05 -4.60
N SER A 38 -9.94 19.59 -5.49
CA SER A 38 -10.38 18.21 -5.48
C SER A 38 -9.21 17.30 -5.85
N PHE A 39 -8.90 16.34 -4.98
CA PHE A 39 -7.98 15.26 -5.27
C PHE A 39 -8.81 14.09 -5.82
N ASP A 40 -8.56 13.72 -7.07
CA ASP A 40 -9.14 12.52 -7.68
C ASP A 40 -8.01 11.48 -7.71
N LEU A 41 -8.19 10.34 -7.03
CA LEU A 41 -7.27 9.19 -7.06
C LEU A 41 -7.06 8.64 -8.47
N GLY A 42 -7.60 9.33 -9.48
CA GLY A 42 -7.66 8.92 -10.88
C GLY A 42 -8.86 8.01 -11.11
N LYS A 43 -9.15 7.72 -12.38
CA LYS A 43 -10.08 6.64 -12.74
C LYS A 43 -9.38 5.29 -12.52
N ALA A 44 -8.96 5.03 -11.28
CA ALA A 44 -8.78 3.68 -10.82
C ALA A 44 -10.13 2.95 -11.00
N ALA A 45 -10.09 1.67 -11.23
CA ALA A 45 -11.28 0.83 -11.37
C ALA A 45 -12.38 1.26 -10.39
N ALA A 46 -13.63 1.14 -10.79
CA ALA A 46 -14.78 1.56 -9.99
C ALA A 46 -14.59 1.10 -8.53
N PRO A 47 -14.87 1.97 -7.53
CA PRO A 47 -14.63 1.63 -6.14
C PRO A 47 -15.32 0.30 -5.83
N ASN A 48 -14.60 -0.62 -5.22
CA ASN A 48 -15.13 -1.89 -4.78
C ASN A 48 -16.01 -1.65 -3.57
N PHE A 49 -17.28 -1.92 -3.73
CA PHE A 49 -18.21 -1.90 -2.62
C PHE A 49 -18.14 -3.24 -1.89
N LYS A 50 -18.06 -3.20 -0.58
CA LYS A 50 -18.08 -4.42 0.27
C LYS A 50 -19.37 -5.24 0.10
N THR A 51 -20.44 -4.60 -0.36
CA THR A 51 -21.73 -5.24 -0.54
C THR A 51 -22.41 -4.74 -1.82
N PHE A 52 -22.75 -5.69 -2.67
CA PHE A 52 -23.46 -5.48 -3.93
C PHE A 52 -24.88 -6.02 -3.79
N LYS A 53 -25.87 -5.35 -4.38
CA LYS A 53 -27.26 -5.78 -4.33
C LYS A 53 -27.93 -5.72 -5.69
N SER A 54 -28.75 -6.74 -5.99
CA SER A 54 -29.69 -6.74 -7.10
C SER A 54 -31.09 -7.00 -6.57
N PRO A 55 -31.97 -6.00 -6.65
CA PRO A 55 -33.34 -6.10 -6.11
C PRO A 55 -34.24 -6.99 -7.00
N ALA A 56 -35.37 -7.40 -6.43
CA ALA A 56 -36.32 -8.30 -7.08
C ALA A 56 -36.90 -7.77 -8.40
N GLU A 57 -36.98 -6.46 -8.55
CA GLU A 57 -37.50 -5.79 -9.76
C GLU A 57 -36.61 -6.00 -10.98
N LYS A 58 -35.33 -6.35 -10.80
CA LYS A 58 -34.40 -6.70 -11.87
C LYS A 58 -34.55 -8.14 -12.35
N SER A 59 -35.33 -8.97 -11.66
CA SER A 59 -35.53 -10.35 -12.04
C SER A 59 -36.34 -10.45 -13.32
N VAL A 60 -35.92 -11.34 -14.21
CA VAL A 60 -36.59 -11.64 -15.48
C VAL A 60 -37.26 -13.00 -15.38
N ARG A 61 -38.58 -13.04 -15.59
CA ARG A 61 -39.37 -14.26 -15.57
C ARG A 61 -39.49 -14.88 -16.97
N LYS A 62 -39.39 -16.20 -17.04
CA LYS A 62 -39.61 -16.99 -18.26
C LYS A 62 -40.54 -18.17 -17.97
N THR A 63 -41.42 -18.46 -18.92
CA THR A 63 -42.23 -19.71 -18.87
C THR A 63 -41.46 -20.82 -19.59
N LEU A 64 -41.32 -21.96 -18.89
CA LEU A 64 -40.68 -23.13 -19.47
C LEU A 64 -41.68 -23.83 -20.43
N LEU A 65 -41.24 -24.07 -21.67
CA LEU A 65 -42.04 -24.81 -22.65
C LEU A 65 -42.23 -26.27 -22.11
N ALA A 66 -43.47 -26.74 -22.08
CA ALA A 66 -43.77 -28.11 -21.73
C ALA A 66 -43.02 -29.08 -22.66
N ALA A 67 -42.37 -30.09 -22.09
CA ALA A 67 -41.80 -31.18 -22.88
C ALA A 67 -42.91 -31.82 -23.73
N LYS A 68 -42.62 -32.13 -25.02
CA LYS A 68 -43.56 -32.71 -25.97
C LYS A 68 -44.38 -33.83 -25.32
N GLY A 69 -45.70 -33.62 -25.19
CA GLY A 69 -46.66 -34.64 -24.72
C GLY A 69 -47.24 -34.41 -23.34
N LYS A 70 -46.90 -33.34 -22.61
CA LYS A 70 -47.60 -32.94 -21.35
C LYS A 70 -48.35 -31.63 -21.59
N ALA A 71 -49.59 -31.54 -21.10
CA ALA A 71 -50.32 -30.27 -21.09
C ALA A 71 -49.44 -29.20 -20.42
N ALA A 72 -49.41 -28.00 -21.01
CA ALA A 72 -48.73 -26.87 -20.38
C ALA A 72 -49.31 -26.72 -18.95
N ALA A 73 -48.50 -26.93 -17.93
CA ALA A 73 -48.88 -26.58 -16.59
C ALA A 73 -49.21 -25.08 -16.59
N ALA A 74 -50.35 -24.72 -16.00
CA ALA A 74 -50.68 -23.31 -15.80
C ALA A 74 -49.48 -22.66 -15.13
N ALA A 75 -49.03 -21.50 -15.62
CA ALA A 75 -47.93 -20.75 -15.02
C ALA A 75 -48.31 -20.34 -13.59
N GLY A 76 -47.98 -21.20 -12.62
CA GLY A 76 -48.57 -21.19 -11.29
C GLY A 76 -47.58 -20.96 -10.16
N ASN A 77 -46.70 -20.00 -10.26
CA ASN A 77 -45.98 -19.43 -9.12
C ASN A 77 -45.75 -17.95 -9.39
N PRO A 78 -46.81 -17.11 -9.33
CA PRO A 78 -46.72 -15.70 -9.70
C PRO A 78 -45.75 -14.93 -8.81
N ASP A 79 -45.57 -15.36 -7.57
CA ASP A 79 -44.76 -14.67 -6.56
C ASP A 79 -43.27 -15.11 -6.58
N LEU A 80 -42.90 -16.11 -7.40
CA LEU A 80 -41.51 -16.52 -7.50
C LEU A 80 -40.62 -15.34 -7.92
N ASN A 81 -39.74 -14.92 -7.03
CA ASN A 81 -38.80 -13.84 -7.22
C ASN A 81 -37.58 -13.98 -6.30
N MET A 82 -36.57 -13.11 -6.44
CA MET A 82 -35.39 -13.14 -5.58
C MET A 82 -34.75 -11.77 -5.45
N VAL A 83 -34.08 -11.57 -4.29
CA VAL A 83 -33.12 -10.49 -4.06
C VAL A 83 -31.74 -11.11 -3.93
N LEU A 84 -30.74 -10.51 -4.58
CA LEU A 84 -29.35 -10.93 -4.49
C LEU A 84 -28.56 -9.93 -3.66
N THR A 85 -27.76 -10.46 -2.71
CA THR A 85 -26.80 -9.67 -1.93
C THR A 85 -25.46 -10.41 -1.94
N ALA A 86 -24.43 -9.82 -2.53
CA ALA A 86 -23.08 -10.34 -2.50
C ALA A 86 -22.21 -9.48 -1.59
N THR A 87 -21.47 -10.13 -0.70
CA THR A 87 -20.55 -9.48 0.24
C THR A 87 -19.18 -10.09 0.07
N SER A 88 -18.14 -9.24 -0.06
CA SER A 88 -16.76 -9.69 -0.14
C SER A 88 -16.30 -10.27 1.20
N THR A 89 -15.62 -11.42 1.17
CA THR A 89 -15.08 -12.09 2.37
C THR A 89 -13.56 -12.02 2.44
N THR A 90 -12.91 -12.00 1.28
CA THR A 90 -11.47 -11.73 1.06
C THR A 90 -11.34 -11.00 -0.26
N ALA A 91 -10.12 -10.61 -0.68
CA ALA A 91 -9.89 -10.01 -2.00
C ALA A 91 -10.45 -10.86 -3.16
N HIS A 92 -10.43 -12.18 -3.03
CA HIS A 92 -10.95 -13.14 -4.01
C HIS A 92 -12.27 -13.80 -3.61
N GLY A 93 -12.67 -13.70 -2.35
CA GLY A 93 -13.81 -14.40 -1.78
C GLY A 93 -15.10 -13.60 -1.81
N VAL A 94 -16.21 -14.25 -2.17
CA VAL A 94 -17.55 -13.67 -2.12
C VAL A 94 -18.52 -14.61 -1.41
N LYS A 95 -19.39 -14.04 -0.58
CA LYS A 95 -20.58 -14.68 -0.05
C LYS A 95 -21.80 -14.08 -0.73
N LEU A 96 -22.53 -14.89 -1.47
CA LEU A 96 -23.80 -14.52 -2.09
C LEU A 96 -24.95 -15.02 -1.23
N VAL A 97 -25.88 -14.16 -0.88
CA VAL A 97 -27.16 -14.48 -0.28
C VAL A 97 -28.24 -14.27 -1.34
N THR A 98 -28.97 -15.34 -1.63
CA THR A 98 -30.17 -15.32 -2.48
C THR A 98 -31.37 -15.39 -1.54
N ASP A 99 -32.10 -14.29 -1.41
CA ASP A 99 -33.36 -14.25 -0.65
C ASP A 99 -34.52 -14.57 -1.59
N LEU A 100 -35.08 -15.77 -1.44
CA LEU A 100 -36.12 -16.32 -2.29
C LEU A 100 -37.51 -15.94 -1.80
N ILE A 101 -38.34 -15.50 -2.72
CA ILE A 101 -39.77 -15.28 -2.53
C ILE A 101 -40.49 -16.35 -3.37
N SER A 102 -41.21 -17.27 -2.71
CA SER A 102 -41.88 -18.37 -3.38
C SER A 102 -42.91 -19.06 -2.48
N GLU A 103 -44.04 -19.45 -3.05
CA GLU A 103 -45.01 -20.33 -2.37
C GLU A 103 -44.75 -21.82 -2.65
N THR A 104 -43.86 -22.17 -3.58
CA THR A 104 -43.60 -23.53 -4.01
C THR A 104 -42.46 -24.16 -3.20
N ALA A 105 -42.66 -25.40 -2.75
CA ALA A 105 -41.71 -26.11 -1.90
C ALA A 105 -40.54 -26.81 -2.66
N SER A 106 -40.56 -26.88 -3.99
CA SER A 106 -39.53 -27.59 -4.75
C SER A 106 -38.97 -26.69 -5.83
N LEU A 107 -37.81 -26.13 -5.56
CA LEU A 107 -37.09 -25.20 -6.43
C LEU A 107 -35.67 -25.73 -6.70
N THR A 108 -35.11 -25.39 -7.86
CA THR A 108 -33.70 -25.58 -8.17
C THR A 108 -33.08 -24.20 -8.34
N VAL A 109 -32.03 -23.92 -7.60
CA VAL A 109 -31.26 -22.66 -7.70
C VAL A 109 -29.92 -22.98 -8.35
N THR A 110 -29.62 -22.29 -9.45
CA THR A 110 -28.34 -22.35 -10.15
C THR A 110 -27.67 -20.99 -10.01
N VAL A 111 -26.44 -20.96 -9.47
CA VAL A 111 -25.58 -19.78 -9.39
C VAL A 111 -24.46 -19.95 -10.40
N GLU A 112 -24.38 -19.09 -11.39
CA GLU A 112 -23.26 -18.95 -12.34
C GLU A 112 -22.41 -17.77 -11.87
N TRP A 113 -21.13 -18.04 -11.52
CA TRP A 113 -20.27 -17.03 -10.88
C TRP A 113 -19.63 -16.00 -11.84
N GLY A 114 -19.77 -16.23 -13.15
CA GLY A 114 -19.19 -15.34 -14.18
C GLY A 114 -17.75 -15.69 -14.56
N ASP A 115 -17.09 -16.61 -13.85
CA ASP A 115 -15.75 -17.15 -14.14
C ASP A 115 -15.80 -18.55 -14.80
N GLY A 116 -16.98 -18.98 -15.25
CA GLY A 116 -17.22 -20.29 -15.84
C GLY A 116 -17.57 -21.37 -14.83
N LYS A 117 -17.53 -21.11 -13.54
CA LYS A 117 -17.97 -22.02 -12.48
C LYS A 117 -19.42 -21.79 -12.13
N LYS A 118 -20.07 -22.83 -11.60
CA LYS A 118 -21.46 -22.80 -11.16
C LYS A 118 -21.75 -23.73 -10.01
N ASP A 119 -22.72 -23.36 -9.18
CA ASP A 119 -23.31 -24.18 -8.15
C ASP A 119 -24.78 -24.48 -8.49
N VAL A 120 -25.26 -25.67 -8.13
CA VAL A 120 -26.66 -26.05 -8.27
C VAL A 120 -27.13 -26.65 -6.96
N VAL A 121 -28.17 -26.06 -6.37
CA VAL A 121 -28.73 -26.52 -5.10
C VAL A 121 -30.26 -26.62 -5.18
N ALA A 122 -30.83 -27.53 -4.40
CA ALA A 122 -32.26 -27.59 -4.19
C ALA A 122 -32.67 -26.61 -3.09
N ALA A 123 -33.82 -25.97 -3.27
CA ALA A 123 -34.43 -25.09 -2.28
C ALA A 123 -35.88 -25.51 -2.01
N SER A 124 -36.41 -25.10 -0.87
CA SER A 124 -37.78 -25.40 -0.46
C SER A 124 -38.49 -24.14 0.00
N GLY A 125 -39.31 -23.60 -0.88
CA GLY A 125 -40.10 -22.39 -0.59
C GLY A 125 -39.29 -21.09 -0.49
N ALA A 126 -39.86 -20.12 0.22
CA ALA A 126 -39.19 -18.84 0.53
C ALA A 126 -38.09 -19.01 1.58
N GLY A 127 -37.08 -18.21 1.52
CA GLY A 127 -35.98 -18.14 2.50
C GLY A 127 -34.64 -17.80 1.89
N GLU A 128 -33.66 -17.65 2.75
CA GLU A 128 -32.29 -17.27 2.38
C GLU A 128 -31.45 -18.51 2.05
N LEU A 129 -30.72 -18.44 0.94
CA LEU A 129 -29.69 -19.41 0.55
C LEU A 129 -28.36 -18.70 0.47
N ALA A 130 -27.36 -19.19 1.21
CA ALA A 130 -26.02 -18.64 1.21
C ALA A 130 -25.08 -19.54 0.39
N HIS A 131 -24.34 -18.93 -0.51
CA HIS A 131 -23.30 -19.54 -1.32
C HIS A 131 -21.98 -18.84 -1.07
N SER A 132 -20.86 -19.54 -1.17
CA SER A 132 -19.53 -18.93 -1.10
C SER A 132 -18.72 -19.34 -2.32
N HIS A 133 -17.97 -18.39 -2.88
CA HIS A 133 -17.12 -18.63 -4.02
C HIS A 133 -15.78 -17.88 -3.87
N ALA A 134 -14.73 -18.41 -4.52
CA ALA A 134 -13.44 -17.75 -4.62
C ALA A 134 -13.01 -17.67 -6.09
N TYR A 135 -12.78 -16.47 -6.56
CA TYR A 135 -12.27 -16.20 -7.90
C TYR A 135 -10.77 -16.50 -7.96
N ALA A 136 -10.31 -17.01 -9.09
CA ALA A 136 -8.87 -17.26 -9.31
C ALA A 136 -8.10 -15.96 -9.62
N GLU A 137 -8.78 -14.96 -10.17
CA GLU A 137 -8.21 -13.66 -10.53
C GLU A 137 -9.13 -12.54 -10.04
N LEU A 138 -8.54 -11.40 -9.68
CA LEU A 138 -9.31 -10.19 -9.41
C LEU A 138 -9.83 -9.60 -10.73
N GLY A 139 -11.06 -9.07 -10.73
CA GLY A 139 -11.68 -8.56 -11.94
C GLY A 139 -13.17 -8.24 -11.77
N GLU A 140 -13.83 -8.00 -12.88
CA GLU A 140 -15.28 -7.79 -12.94
C GLU A 140 -15.99 -9.07 -13.38
N TYR A 141 -17.01 -9.45 -12.65
CA TYR A 141 -17.81 -10.65 -12.86
C TYR A 141 -19.29 -10.29 -12.92
N ASN A 142 -20.09 -11.13 -13.58
CA ASN A 142 -21.55 -11.01 -13.55
C ASN A 142 -22.09 -12.29 -12.94
N ILE A 143 -22.48 -12.23 -11.65
CA ILE A 143 -23.09 -13.34 -10.94
C ILE A 143 -24.53 -13.46 -11.43
N LYS A 144 -24.87 -14.61 -12.01
CA LYS A 144 -26.21 -14.87 -12.51
C LYS A 144 -26.86 -15.99 -11.69
N VAL A 145 -28.03 -15.69 -11.14
CA VAL A 145 -28.82 -16.67 -10.38
C VAL A 145 -30.08 -17.00 -11.17
N THR A 146 -30.28 -18.29 -11.37
CA THR A 146 -31.47 -18.83 -12.02
C THR A 146 -32.23 -19.71 -11.03
N VAL A 147 -33.47 -19.38 -10.75
CA VAL A 147 -34.38 -20.19 -9.93
C VAL A 147 -35.41 -20.83 -10.83
N THR A 148 -35.47 -22.17 -10.79
CA THR A 148 -36.37 -22.98 -11.62
C THR A 148 -37.42 -23.66 -10.74
N ASP A 149 -38.67 -23.38 -11.02
CA ASP A 149 -39.82 -24.13 -10.54
C ASP A 149 -40.31 -25.04 -11.69
N ALA A 150 -39.79 -26.27 -11.70
CA ALA A 150 -40.09 -27.23 -12.75
C ALA A 150 -41.55 -27.76 -12.65
N VAL A 151 -42.15 -27.73 -11.45
CA VAL A 151 -43.53 -28.18 -11.22
C VAL A 151 -44.53 -27.23 -11.85
N ASN A 152 -44.28 -25.94 -11.70
CA ASN A 152 -45.14 -24.88 -12.22
C ASN A 152 -44.67 -24.32 -13.56
N GLY A 153 -43.58 -24.82 -14.13
CA GLY A 153 -43.07 -24.45 -15.45
C GLY A 153 -42.57 -22.99 -15.52
N VAL A 154 -41.94 -22.50 -14.45
CA VAL A 154 -41.44 -21.09 -14.34
C VAL A 154 -39.95 -21.10 -14.05
N GLU A 155 -39.28 -20.15 -14.68
CA GLU A 155 -37.88 -19.80 -14.39
C GLU A 155 -37.79 -18.30 -14.14
N VAL A 156 -37.04 -17.90 -13.10
CA VAL A 156 -36.72 -16.50 -12.80
C VAL A 156 -35.21 -16.34 -12.73
N VAL A 157 -34.71 -15.34 -13.43
CA VAL A 157 -33.28 -15.02 -13.53
C VAL A 157 -33.04 -13.63 -12.96
N ASN A 158 -32.04 -13.48 -12.11
CA ASN A 158 -31.54 -12.20 -11.66
C ASN A 158 -30.00 -12.16 -11.82
N GLU A 159 -29.46 -11.01 -12.12
CA GLU A 159 -28.03 -10.80 -12.34
C GLU A 159 -27.50 -9.72 -11.41
N LEU A 160 -26.29 -9.94 -10.91
CA LEU A 160 -25.60 -9.04 -10.00
C LEU A 160 -24.18 -8.80 -10.49
N PRO A 161 -23.88 -7.60 -11.07
CA PRO A 161 -22.52 -7.22 -11.34
C PRO A 161 -21.71 -7.18 -10.02
N TYR A 162 -20.60 -7.91 -9.99
CA TYR A 162 -19.69 -7.99 -8.86
C TYR A 162 -18.28 -7.68 -9.34
N GLY A 163 -17.63 -6.71 -8.69
CA GLY A 163 -16.29 -6.31 -9.04
C GLY A 163 -15.34 -6.51 -7.87
N THR A 164 -14.17 -7.02 -8.19
CA THR A 164 -12.99 -6.94 -7.33
C THR A 164 -11.97 -6.04 -8.01
N ALA A 165 -11.07 -5.41 -7.27
CA ALA A 165 -10.04 -4.56 -7.86
C ALA A 165 -8.67 -4.81 -7.21
N GLY A 166 -7.65 -4.26 -7.85
CA GLY A 166 -6.30 -4.29 -7.34
C GLY A 166 -5.54 -5.57 -7.72
N SER A 167 -4.56 -5.88 -6.91
CA SER A 167 -3.66 -7.01 -7.10
C SER A 167 -3.05 -7.46 -5.77
N GLU A 168 -2.67 -8.72 -5.69
CA GLU A 168 -2.08 -9.33 -4.50
C GLU A 168 -0.58 -9.55 -4.66
N PHE A 169 0.11 -9.59 -3.53
CA PHE A 169 1.56 -9.60 -3.45
C PHE A 169 2.14 -11.03 -3.41
N THR A 170 3.13 -11.27 -4.26
CA THR A 170 3.98 -12.44 -4.21
C THR A 170 5.40 -12.04 -3.83
N PRO A 171 5.90 -12.40 -2.65
CA PRO A 171 7.26 -12.12 -2.25
C PRO A 171 8.27 -12.98 -3.02
N VAL A 172 9.42 -12.42 -3.35
CA VAL A 172 10.58 -13.15 -3.89
C VAL A 172 11.82 -12.84 -3.07
N ALA A 173 12.76 -13.77 -3.03
CA ALA A 173 14.06 -13.51 -2.42
C ALA A 173 14.72 -12.32 -3.13
N PRO A 174 15.35 -11.38 -2.40
CA PRO A 174 15.96 -10.20 -3.01
C PRO A 174 16.90 -10.59 -4.16
N THR A 175 16.61 -10.12 -5.36
CA THR A 175 17.30 -10.50 -6.60
C THR A 175 17.60 -9.26 -7.45
N ARG A 176 18.84 -9.12 -7.92
CA ARG A 176 19.24 -8.00 -8.78
C ARG A 176 18.70 -8.16 -10.19
N LEU A 177 17.94 -7.16 -10.66
CA LEU A 177 17.41 -7.09 -12.03
C LEU A 177 18.20 -6.14 -12.92
N LEU A 178 18.77 -5.07 -12.35
CA LEU A 178 19.58 -4.08 -13.06
C LEU A 178 20.82 -3.70 -12.25
N ASP A 179 21.97 -3.61 -12.90
CA ASP A 179 23.16 -2.96 -12.38
C ASP A 179 23.93 -2.31 -13.55
N THR A 180 23.81 -1.01 -13.69
CA THR A 180 24.45 -0.29 -14.80
C THR A 180 25.97 -0.21 -14.68
N ARG A 181 26.58 -0.55 -13.53
CA ARG A 181 28.03 -0.62 -13.36
C ARG A 181 28.61 -1.84 -14.10
N THR A 182 27.87 -2.94 -14.12
CA THR A 182 28.30 -4.22 -14.68
C THR A 182 27.65 -4.57 -16.00
N GLY A 183 26.56 -3.87 -16.38
CA GLY A 183 25.74 -4.19 -17.54
C GLY A 183 24.73 -5.30 -17.29
N LEU A 184 24.48 -5.69 -16.03
CA LEU A 184 23.42 -6.63 -15.70
C LEU A 184 22.04 -5.99 -16.01
N GLY A 185 21.23 -6.68 -16.78
CA GLY A 185 19.86 -6.28 -17.10
C GLY A 185 19.71 -5.10 -18.05
N GLY A 186 20.82 -4.52 -18.52
CA GLY A 186 20.83 -3.38 -19.44
C GLY A 186 22.22 -2.98 -19.91
N PRO A 187 22.37 -1.88 -20.64
CA PRO A 187 23.67 -1.39 -21.06
C PRO A 187 24.58 -1.06 -19.86
N GLN A 188 25.87 -1.39 -19.96
CA GLN A 188 26.87 -0.95 -19.01
C GLN A 188 27.18 0.53 -19.21
N GLY A 189 27.19 1.31 -18.12
CA GLY A 189 27.52 2.73 -18.09
C GLY A 189 26.59 3.53 -17.19
N ALA A 190 27.10 4.63 -16.66
CA ALA A 190 26.28 5.54 -15.84
C ALA A 190 25.16 6.19 -16.66
N VAL A 191 23.98 6.27 -16.09
CA VAL A 191 22.82 6.91 -16.72
C VAL A 191 23.05 8.41 -16.75
N GLN A 192 23.06 9.00 -17.94
CA GLN A 192 23.29 10.42 -18.15
C GLN A 192 22.15 11.27 -17.58
N PRO A 193 22.38 12.58 -17.33
CA PRO A 193 21.31 13.51 -16.98
C PRO A 193 20.17 13.45 -17.99
N SER A 194 18.93 13.40 -17.51
CA SER A 194 17.74 13.22 -18.33
C SER A 194 17.67 11.89 -19.12
N GLY A 195 18.60 10.96 -18.89
CA GLY A 195 18.58 9.63 -19.43
C GLY A 195 17.69 8.68 -18.61
N THR A 196 17.38 7.53 -19.19
CA THR A 196 16.53 6.50 -18.58
C THR A 196 17.22 5.14 -18.67
N ALA A 197 17.30 4.41 -17.56
CA ALA A 197 17.61 2.99 -17.52
C ALA A 197 16.30 2.19 -17.47
N ARG A 198 16.21 1.13 -18.27
CA ARG A 198 15.02 0.28 -18.37
C ARG A 198 15.25 -1.05 -17.67
N VAL A 199 14.33 -1.43 -16.78
CA VAL A 199 14.39 -2.66 -15.98
C VAL A 199 13.36 -3.65 -16.52
N LYS A 200 13.82 -4.84 -16.98
CA LYS A 200 12.94 -5.95 -17.32
C LYS A 200 12.44 -6.62 -16.04
N VAL A 201 11.14 -6.62 -15.82
CA VAL A 201 10.46 -7.22 -14.67
C VAL A 201 9.65 -8.44 -15.10
N GLY A 202 8.56 -8.22 -15.85
CA GLY A 202 7.66 -9.30 -16.27
C GLY A 202 8.34 -10.28 -17.22
N GLY A 203 8.27 -11.58 -16.90
CA GLY A 203 8.96 -12.64 -17.64
C GLY A 203 10.46 -12.75 -17.36
N ASN A 204 10.97 -12.16 -16.27
CA ASN A 204 12.38 -12.16 -15.90
C ASN A 204 12.56 -12.66 -14.46
N ALA A 205 13.69 -13.30 -14.15
CA ALA A 205 14.09 -13.78 -12.80
C ALA A 205 12.98 -14.57 -12.06
N GLY A 206 12.19 -15.37 -12.78
CA GLY A 206 11.09 -16.15 -12.23
C GLY A 206 9.79 -15.36 -12.01
N ILE A 207 9.78 -14.06 -12.30
CA ILE A 207 8.56 -13.22 -12.24
C ILE A 207 7.72 -13.51 -13.48
N PRO A 208 6.41 -13.84 -13.36
CA PRO A 208 5.56 -14.10 -14.52
C PRO A 208 5.37 -12.86 -15.39
N ALA A 209 4.98 -13.07 -16.64
CA ALA A 209 4.50 -11.98 -17.48
C ALA A 209 3.12 -11.50 -16.97
N GLY A 210 2.78 -10.23 -17.23
CA GLY A 210 1.47 -9.67 -16.88
C GLY A 210 1.33 -9.29 -15.40
N VAL A 211 2.43 -9.15 -14.66
CA VAL A 211 2.41 -8.57 -13.32
C VAL A 211 1.98 -7.11 -13.38
N THR A 212 1.21 -6.67 -12.40
CA THR A 212 0.59 -5.34 -12.38
C THR A 212 1.52 -4.27 -11.79
N ALA A 213 2.30 -4.64 -10.77
CA ALA A 213 3.28 -3.77 -10.14
C ALA A 213 4.44 -4.59 -9.56
N VAL A 214 5.52 -3.91 -9.23
CA VAL A 214 6.74 -4.52 -8.67
C VAL A 214 7.25 -3.72 -7.49
N VAL A 215 7.84 -4.42 -6.52
CA VAL A 215 8.59 -3.83 -5.40
C VAL A 215 10.08 -3.90 -5.72
N LEU A 216 10.70 -2.74 -5.89
CA LEU A 216 12.13 -2.61 -6.17
C LEU A 216 12.81 -1.83 -5.05
N ASN A 217 14.00 -2.26 -4.65
CA ASN A 217 14.94 -1.38 -3.97
C ASN A 217 15.84 -0.75 -5.05
N VAL A 218 15.65 0.54 -5.29
CA VAL A 218 16.38 1.30 -6.31
C VAL A 218 17.51 2.05 -5.62
N THR A 219 18.74 1.82 -6.06
CA THR A 219 19.93 2.49 -5.52
C THR A 219 20.56 3.38 -6.59
N ALA A 220 20.75 4.65 -6.28
CA ALA A 220 21.63 5.55 -7.03
C ALA A 220 23.01 5.54 -6.37
N THR A 221 24.06 5.39 -7.15
CA THR A 221 25.46 5.37 -6.66
C THR A 221 26.41 6.02 -7.67
N ASP A 222 27.62 6.34 -7.24
CA ASP A 222 28.63 7.05 -8.04
C ASP A 222 28.04 8.31 -8.70
N THR A 223 27.31 9.07 -7.90
CA THR A 223 26.55 10.23 -8.33
C THR A 223 27.47 11.45 -8.54
N LEU A 224 27.47 12.01 -9.75
CA LEU A 224 28.36 13.13 -10.13
C LEU A 224 27.74 14.53 -9.96
N ALA A 225 26.47 14.60 -9.57
CA ALA A 225 25.78 15.82 -9.14
C ALA A 225 24.58 15.45 -8.28
N SER A 226 23.98 16.38 -7.56
CA SER A 226 22.70 16.16 -6.88
C SER A 226 21.60 15.86 -7.89
N GLY A 227 20.67 14.98 -7.54
CA GLY A 227 19.64 14.53 -8.44
C GLY A 227 18.62 13.62 -7.79
N PHE A 228 17.78 13.02 -8.64
CA PHE A 228 16.75 12.10 -8.20
C PHE A 228 16.47 11.04 -9.28
N VAL A 229 15.86 9.91 -8.86
CA VAL A 229 15.24 8.94 -9.77
C VAL A 229 13.74 9.10 -9.73
N THR A 230 13.11 9.07 -10.92
CA THR A 230 11.69 8.81 -11.08
C THR A 230 11.50 7.42 -11.67
N ALA A 231 10.78 6.53 -10.96
CA ALA A 231 10.40 5.21 -11.43
C ALA A 231 8.95 5.25 -11.97
N PHE A 232 8.72 4.69 -13.17
CA PHE A 232 7.40 4.67 -13.81
C PHE A 232 7.30 3.55 -14.85
N PRO A 233 6.09 3.10 -15.25
CA PRO A 233 5.93 2.08 -16.27
C PRO A 233 6.43 2.58 -17.64
N GLU A 234 7.06 1.72 -18.45
CA GLU A 234 7.74 2.09 -19.70
C GLU A 234 6.80 2.68 -20.77
N ASP A 235 5.50 2.36 -20.71
CA ASP A 235 4.46 2.88 -21.61
C ASP A 235 3.68 4.06 -21.00
N GLY A 236 4.08 4.50 -19.80
CA GLY A 236 3.46 5.61 -19.07
C GLY A 236 4.11 6.97 -19.35
N VAL A 237 3.35 8.02 -19.05
CA VAL A 237 3.90 9.38 -19.02
C VAL A 237 4.74 9.52 -17.75
N ARG A 238 5.98 10.01 -17.89
CA ARG A 238 6.83 10.27 -16.74
C ARG A 238 6.17 11.26 -15.77
N PRO A 239 5.92 10.88 -14.51
CA PRO A 239 5.33 11.77 -13.52
C PRO A 239 6.34 12.83 -13.04
N LYS A 240 5.84 13.88 -12.39
CA LYS A 240 6.67 14.93 -11.77
C LYS A 240 7.03 14.60 -10.31
N THR A 241 7.20 13.32 -10.02
CA THR A 241 7.53 12.80 -8.69
C THR A 241 8.98 12.34 -8.62
N SER A 242 9.52 12.20 -7.41
CA SER A 242 10.84 11.60 -7.19
C SER A 242 10.71 10.42 -6.23
N ASN A 243 11.45 9.33 -6.50
CA ASN A 243 11.48 8.14 -5.65
C ASN A 243 12.76 8.05 -4.82
N VAL A 244 13.91 8.41 -5.40
CA VAL A 244 15.22 8.42 -4.73
C VAL A 244 15.81 9.79 -4.91
N ASN A 245 16.29 10.43 -3.84
CA ASN A 245 16.94 11.72 -3.89
C ASN A 245 18.37 11.61 -3.33
N TRP A 246 19.34 12.27 -3.95
CA TRP A 246 20.73 12.20 -3.52
C TRP A 246 21.46 13.52 -3.72
N ASP A 247 22.49 13.74 -2.90
CA ASP A 247 23.51 14.76 -3.12
C ASP A 247 24.73 14.17 -3.85
N TYR A 248 25.63 15.04 -4.34
CA TYR A 248 26.87 14.64 -4.99
C TYR A 248 27.65 13.60 -4.16
N GLY A 249 28.10 12.53 -4.79
CA GLY A 249 28.92 11.47 -4.18
C GLY A 249 28.18 10.53 -3.24
N GLN A 250 26.86 10.64 -3.10
CA GLN A 250 26.09 9.74 -2.24
C GLN A 250 25.73 8.44 -2.92
N THR A 251 25.64 7.37 -2.13
CA THR A 251 24.96 6.12 -2.47
C THR A 251 23.68 6.03 -1.66
N VAL A 252 22.53 6.13 -2.32
CA VAL A 252 21.22 6.20 -1.66
C VAL A 252 20.28 5.16 -2.24
N PRO A 253 19.80 4.20 -1.45
CA PRO A 253 18.70 3.33 -1.80
C PRO A 253 17.36 3.94 -1.39
N ASN A 254 16.30 3.58 -2.08
CA ASN A 254 14.93 3.70 -1.60
C ASN A 254 14.10 2.56 -2.19
N GLN A 255 13.17 2.05 -1.39
CA GLN A 255 12.20 1.10 -1.90
C GLN A 255 11.13 1.85 -2.70
N VAL A 256 10.70 1.27 -3.81
CA VAL A 256 9.62 1.80 -4.65
C VAL A 256 8.63 0.70 -4.97
N ILE A 257 7.35 1.03 -4.96
CA ILE A 257 6.29 0.19 -5.52
C ILE A 257 5.81 0.92 -6.77
N VAL A 258 5.97 0.30 -7.93
CA VAL A 258 5.73 0.95 -9.22
C VAL A 258 4.96 0.03 -10.15
N PRO A 259 3.94 0.54 -10.90
CA PRO A 259 3.27 -0.23 -11.94
C PRO A 259 4.27 -0.74 -12.97
N VAL A 260 4.00 -1.92 -13.53
CA VAL A 260 4.79 -2.50 -14.61
C VAL A 260 4.08 -2.22 -15.94
N GLY A 261 4.80 -1.73 -16.93
CA GLY A 261 4.27 -1.47 -18.24
C GLY A 261 3.86 -2.73 -19.00
N LYS A 262 3.07 -2.58 -20.06
CA LYS A 262 2.46 -3.70 -20.83
C LYS A 262 3.47 -4.69 -21.38
N ASN A 263 4.68 -4.22 -21.70
CA ASN A 263 5.78 -5.09 -22.17
C ASN A 263 6.62 -5.68 -21.03
N GLY A 264 6.25 -5.43 -19.77
CA GLY A 264 6.88 -5.96 -18.58
C GLY A 264 8.10 -5.19 -18.13
N TYR A 265 8.20 -3.89 -18.39
CA TYR A 265 9.32 -3.06 -17.99
C TYR A 265 8.91 -1.92 -17.05
N VAL A 266 9.90 -1.44 -16.32
CA VAL A 266 9.87 -0.20 -15.53
C VAL A 266 11.02 0.69 -16.00
N ASP A 267 10.77 1.97 -16.18
CA ASP A 267 11.76 2.99 -16.51
C ASP A 267 12.23 3.74 -15.24
N LEU A 268 13.55 3.91 -15.12
CA LEU A 268 14.24 4.66 -14.07
C LEU A 268 14.90 5.88 -14.69
N TYR A 269 14.31 7.05 -14.54
CA TYR A 269 14.79 8.31 -15.11
C TYR A 269 15.76 9.00 -14.16
N ASN A 270 16.94 9.40 -14.65
CA ASN A 270 17.87 10.25 -13.93
C ASN A 270 17.49 11.73 -14.10
N GLY A 271 16.94 12.33 -13.05
CA GLY A 271 16.53 13.73 -12.99
C GLY A 271 17.61 14.68 -12.48
N SER A 272 18.89 14.32 -12.53
CA SER A 272 19.98 15.25 -12.15
C SER A 272 20.14 16.39 -13.14
N TRP A 273 20.61 17.53 -12.66
CA TRP A 273 20.78 18.74 -13.46
C TRP A 273 22.06 18.74 -14.34
N GLY A 274 23.00 17.85 -14.07
CA GLY A 274 24.27 17.86 -14.81
C GLY A 274 25.21 16.70 -14.50
N GLY A 275 24.80 15.72 -13.70
CA GLY A 275 25.63 14.58 -13.32
C GLY A 275 25.02 13.24 -13.69
N SER A 276 25.85 12.34 -14.20
CA SER A 276 25.46 10.95 -14.35
C SER A 276 25.45 10.23 -13.01
N ALA A 277 24.71 9.11 -12.94
CA ALA A 277 24.66 8.22 -11.80
C ALA A 277 24.55 6.77 -12.27
N HIS A 278 25.14 5.85 -11.54
CA HIS A 278 24.84 4.43 -11.70
C HIS A 278 23.56 4.08 -10.98
N LEU A 279 22.75 3.24 -11.62
CA LEU A 279 21.47 2.77 -11.06
C LEU A 279 21.50 1.26 -10.88
N ILE A 280 20.98 0.82 -9.74
CA ILE A 280 20.82 -0.59 -9.38
C ILE A 280 19.34 -0.77 -9.02
N ALA A 281 18.75 -1.91 -9.42
CA ALA A 281 17.41 -2.28 -9.04
C ALA A 281 17.37 -3.74 -8.58
N ASP A 282 17.01 -3.94 -7.32
CA ASP A 282 16.85 -5.25 -6.69
C ASP A 282 15.36 -5.49 -6.42
N VAL A 283 14.78 -6.59 -6.91
CA VAL A 283 13.37 -6.94 -6.67
C VAL A 283 13.22 -7.71 -5.38
N THR A 284 12.12 -7.43 -4.64
CA THR A 284 11.75 -8.17 -3.42
C THR A 284 10.35 -8.78 -3.50
N GLY A 285 9.59 -8.46 -4.55
CA GLY A 285 8.27 -9.04 -4.81
C GLY A 285 7.55 -8.34 -5.95
N TYR A 286 6.41 -8.87 -6.31
CA TYR A 286 5.57 -8.33 -7.37
C TYR A 286 4.09 -8.48 -7.03
N PHE A 287 3.25 -7.70 -7.70
CA PHE A 287 1.80 -7.76 -7.60
C PHE A 287 1.18 -8.37 -8.85
N THR A 288 0.10 -9.13 -8.64
CA THR A 288 -0.63 -9.82 -9.70
C THR A 288 -2.12 -9.86 -9.38
N ALA A 289 -2.98 -9.92 -10.41
CA ALA A 289 -4.41 -10.16 -10.23
C ALA A 289 -4.74 -11.59 -9.82
N LYS A 290 -3.77 -12.51 -9.86
CA LYS A 290 -3.93 -13.90 -9.38
C LYS A 290 -3.85 -13.95 -7.87
N SER A 291 -4.56 -14.95 -7.27
CA SER A 291 -4.56 -15.15 -5.83
C SER A 291 -3.15 -15.31 -5.27
N ALA A 292 -2.82 -14.48 -4.31
CA ALA A 292 -1.55 -14.42 -3.61
C ALA A 292 -1.76 -13.90 -2.18
N SER A 293 -0.97 -12.93 -1.71
CA SER A 293 -1.11 -12.37 -0.36
C SER A 293 -1.67 -10.95 -0.42
N GLY A 294 -2.76 -10.71 0.28
CA GLY A 294 -3.24 -9.38 0.57
C GLY A 294 -2.38 -8.68 1.63
N TYR A 295 -2.57 -7.38 1.80
CA TYR A 295 -1.88 -6.54 2.78
C TYR A 295 -2.78 -6.21 3.97
N THR A 296 -2.20 -6.22 5.17
CA THR A 296 -2.81 -5.66 6.38
C THR A 296 -1.87 -4.58 6.92
N PRO A 297 -2.27 -3.30 6.87
CA PRO A 297 -1.51 -2.22 7.48
C PRO A 297 -1.56 -2.27 9.00
N MET A 298 -0.53 -1.75 9.65
CA MET A 298 -0.45 -1.62 11.09
C MET A 298 0.00 -0.20 11.48
N THR A 299 -0.42 0.27 12.64
CA THR A 299 0.30 1.35 13.32
C THR A 299 1.74 0.87 13.56
N PRO A 300 2.77 1.69 13.28
CA PRO A 300 4.16 1.26 13.41
C PRO A 300 4.46 0.70 14.81
N VAL A 301 5.01 -0.52 14.87
CA VAL A 301 5.36 -1.21 16.13
C VAL A 301 6.83 -1.61 16.10
N ARG A 302 7.60 -1.23 17.13
CA ARG A 302 9.01 -1.60 17.28
C ARG A 302 9.20 -3.08 17.56
N PHE A 303 9.93 -3.77 16.66
CA PHE A 303 10.29 -5.19 16.80
C PHE A 303 11.74 -5.42 17.17
N VAL A 304 12.65 -4.55 16.70
CA VAL A 304 14.07 -4.64 17.01
C VAL A 304 14.60 -3.28 17.42
N ASP A 305 15.37 -3.26 18.51
CA ASP A 305 16.24 -2.16 18.88
C ASP A 305 17.49 -2.72 19.56
N THR A 306 18.61 -2.74 18.85
CA THR A 306 19.87 -3.31 19.37
C THR A 306 20.41 -2.54 20.57
N ARG A 307 20.08 -1.26 20.70
CA ARG A 307 20.51 -0.39 21.81
C ARG A 307 19.86 -0.82 23.12
N GLU A 308 18.62 -1.31 23.05
CA GLU A 308 17.80 -1.72 24.20
C GLU A 308 17.77 -3.24 24.40
N GLY A 309 18.24 -4.02 23.44
CA GLY A 309 18.14 -5.49 23.47
C GLY A 309 16.73 -6.00 23.15
N LEU A 310 15.95 -5.21 22.39
CA LEU A 310 14.64 -5.60 21.96
C LEU A 310 14.73 -6.46 20.69
N GLY A 311 14.11 -7.63 20.69
CA GLY A 311 14.08 -8.56 19.56
C GLY A 311 15.42 -9.20 19.19
N THR A 312 16.48 -8.83 19.87
CA THR A 312 17.85 -9.37 19.73
C THR A 312 18.66 -9.08 21.01
N SER A 313 19.89 -9.54 21.09
CA SER A 313 20.80 -9.18 22.19
C SER A 313 21.13 -7.69 22.17
N ARG A 314 21.27 -7.08 23.35
CA ARG A 314 21.72 -5.70 23.47
C ARG A 314 23.14 -5.53 22.98
N GLY A 315 23.38 -4.52 22.15
CA GLY A 315 24.67 -4.15 21.59
C GLY A 315 24.64 -4.12 20.06
N GLN A 316 25.59 -3.41 19.48
CA GLN A 316 25.69 -3.24 18.02
C GLN A 316 25.79 -4.57 17.28
N LEU A 317 25.14 -4.67 16.14
CA LEU A 317 25.38 -5.73 15.19
C LEU A 317 26.81 -5.58 14.62
N GLY A 318 27.71 -6.47 15.04
CA GLY A 318 29.11 -6.44 14.63
C GLY A 318 29.29 -6.52 13.11
N GLY A 319 30.44 -6.04 12.63
CA GLY A 319 30.75 -6.08 11.21
C GLY A 319 30.75 -7.52 10.67
N GLN A 320 30.20 -7.73 9.48
CA GLN A 320 30.04 -9.02 8.79
C GLN A 320 29.19 -10.05 9.55
N ASN A 321 28.52 -9.67 10.66
CA ASN A 321 27.67 -10.54 11.45
C ASN A 321 26.22 -10.50 10.98
N THR A 322 25.47 -11.53 11.41
CA THR A 322 24.05 -11.70 11.12
C THR A 322 23.32 -12.06 12.41
N PHE A 323 22.12 -11.50 12.61
CA PHE A 323 21.15 -12.00 13.58
C PHE A 323 19.79 -12.22 12.92
N SER A 324 18.94 -13.02 13.54
CA SER A 324 17.56 -13.26 13.11
C SER A 324 16.59 -12.93 14.23
N THR A 325 15.41 -12.41 13.89
CA THR A 325 14.37 -12.08 14.85
C THR A 325 13.02 -12.67 14.45
N GLN A 326 12.22 -13.01 15.44
CA GLN A 326 10.85 -13.51 15.24
C GLN A 326 9.94 -12.34 14.87
N ILE A 327 9.15 -12.51 13.81
CA ILE A 327 8.12 -11.56 13.37
C ILE A 327 6.73 -12.20 13.47
N SER A 328 6.54 -13.35 12.82
CA SER A 328 5.27 -14.05 12.76
C SER A 328 4.84 -14.54 14.15
N GLY A 329 3.59 -14.28 14.53
CA GLY A 329 3.02 -14.64 15.83
C GLY A 329 3.34 -13.70 16.98
N LEU A 330 3.91 -12.51 16.73
CA LEU A 330 4.26 -11.54 17.77
C LEU A 330 3.62 -10.17 17.51
N ARG A 331 3.27 -9.46 18.59
CA ARG A 331 2.89 -8.02 18.60
C ARG A 331 1.86 -7.64 17.54
N GLY A 332 0.80 -8.43 17.42
CA GLY A 332 -0.28 -8.17 16.46
C GLY A 332 -0.03 -8.74 15.05
N VAL A 333 1.16 -9.26 14.76
CA VAL A 333 1.43 -9.98 13.50
C VAL A 333 1.03 -11.45 13.66
N PRO A 334 0.11 -12.01 12.84
CA PRO A 334 -0.35 -13.39 12.97
C PRO A 334 0.73 -14.40 12.54
N GLN A 335 0.48 -15.67 12.84
CA GLN A 335 1.27 -16.77 12.27
C GLN A 335 0.97 -16.91 10.77
N GLY A 336 1.93 -17.44 10.01
CA GLY A 336 1.73 -17.81 8.62
C GLY A 336 1.75 -16.65 7.62
N ILE A 337 2.25 -15.45 8.01
CA ILE A 337 2.48 -14.36 7.06
C ILE A 337 3.52 -14.77 6.01
N THR A 338 3.37 -14.27 4.80
CA THR A 338 4.28 -14.55 3.67
C THR A 338 5.41 -13.53 3.57
N ALA A 339 5.12 -12.26 3.93
CA ALA A 339 6.09 -11.17 3.95
C ALA A 339 5.70 -10.13 5.01
N VAL A 340 6.67 -9.31 5.37
CA VAL A 340 6.49 -8.20 6.31
C VAL A 340 6.97 -6.89 5.68
N ALA A 341 6.23 -5.82 5.94
CA ALA A 341 6.59 -4.44 5.60
C ALA A 341 7.21 -3.76 6.82
N LEU A 342 8.41 -3.25 6.64
CA LEU A 342 9.26 -2.71 7.69
C LEU A 342 9.67 -1.29 7.37
N ASN A 343 9.94 -0.51 8.41
CA ASN A 343 10.89 0.58 8.35
C ASN A 343 12.15 0.17 9.12
N VAL A 344 13.29 0.15 8.42
CA VAL A 344 14.57 -0.30 8.96
C VAL A 344 15.50 0.89 9.07
N THR A 345 15.99 1.17 10.26
CA THR A 345 16.91 2.28 10.56
C THR A 345 18.25 1.72 11.01
N VAL A 346 19.32 2.20 10.38
CA VAL A 346 20.69 2.05 10.85
C VAL A 346 21.08 3.35 11.57
N THR A 347 21.70 3.21 12.76
CA THR A 347 22.27 4.35 13.49
C THR A 347 23.61 3.99 14.13
N ASN A 348 24.42 5.00 14.43
CA ASN A 348 25.75 4.85 15.01
C ASN A 348 26.68 3.87 14.26
N PRO A 349 26.69 3.80 12.92
CA PRO A 349 27.60 2.92 12.19
C PRO A 349 29.06 3.38 12.36
N GLY A 350 29.95 2.48 12.74
CA GLY A 350 31.36 2.80 12.94
C GLY A 350 32.12 3.03 11.62
N LYS A 351 31.62 2.51 10.48
CA LYS A 351 32.16 2.70 9.12
C LYS A 351 31.03 2.70 8.11
N TYR A 352 31.34 3.13 6.87
CA TYR A 352 30.41 2.98 5.75
C TYR A 352 30.13 1.49 5.47
N GLY A 353 28.97 1.21 4.95
CA GLY A 353 28.55 -0.14 4.62
C GLY A 353 27.10 -0.22 4.18
N HIS A 354 26.56 -1.42 4.29
CA HIS A 354 25.16 -1.69 3.98
C HIS A 354 24.56 -2.69 4.97
N LEU A 355 23.26 -2.67 5.09
CA LEU A 355 22.46 -3.68 5.77
C LEU A 355 21.66 -4.45 4.73
N THR A 356 21.66 -5.78 4.85
CA THR A 356 20.82 -6.68 4.05
C THR A 356 19.77 -7.32 4.94
N VAL A 357 18.50 -7.24 4.53
CA VAL A 357 17.37 -7.90 5.19
C VAL A 357 16.87 -9.02 4.29
N PHE A 358 16.72 -10.22 4.83
CA PHE A 358 16.37 -11.40 4.06
C PHE A 358 15.64 -12.44 4.91
N PRO A 359 14.91 -13.42 4.29
CA PRO A 359 14.22 -14.46 5.04
C PRO A 359 15.19 -15.34 5.82
N SER A 360 14.85 -15.69 7.06
CA SER A 360 15.63 -16.62 7.87
C SER A 360 15.75 -17.99 7.19
N GLY A 361 16.86 -18.69 7.45
CA GLY A 361 17.12 -19.99 6.86
C GLY A 361 17.63 -19.98 5.41
N GLN A 362 17.85 -18.79 4.84
CA GLN A 362 18.48 -18.61 3.53
C GLN A 362 19.87 -17.96 3.66
N ALA A 363 20.70 -18.11 2.64
CA ALA A 363 21.95 -17.36 2.54
C ALA A 363 21.65 -15.87 2.32
N ALA A 364 22.48 -14.99 2.90
CA ALA A 364 22.37 -13.56 2.63
C ALA A 364 22.60 -13.28 1.12
N PRO A 365 21.68 -12.59 0.45
CA PRO A 365 21.86 -12.23 -0.95
C PRO A 365 22.91 -11.13 -1.13
N ASP A 366 23.42 -10.95 -2.34
CA ASP A 366 24.36 -9.87 -2.70
C ASP A 366 23.65 -8.51 -2.94
N THR A 367 22.45 -8.34 -2.43
CA THR A 367 21.67 -7.11 -2.51
C THR A 367 21.77 -6.34 -1.20
N SER A 368 21.62 -5.01 -1.24
CA SER A 368 21.50 -4.17 -0.04
C SER A 368 20.06 -3.70 0.14
N SER A 369 19.58 -3.71 1.38
CA SER A 369 18.30 -3.08 1.73
C SER A 369 18.50 -1.61 2.12
N LEU A 370 19.66 -1.27 2.67
CA LEU A 370 20.01 0.05 3.19
C LEU A 370 21.51 0.27 3.08
N ASN A 371 21.94 1.44 2.60
CA ASN A 371 23.36 1.85 2.52
C ASN A 371 23.60 3.03 3.47
N PHE A 372 24.76 3.08 4.13
CA PHE A 372 25.07 4.08 5.14
C PHE A 372 26.55 4.48 5.17
N GLY A 373 26.79 5.75 5.51
CA GLY A 373 28.10 6.28 5.86
C GLY A 373 28.42 6.14 7.34
N ALA A 374 29.70 6.32 7.72
CA ALA A 374 30.10 6.34 9.13
C ALA A 374 29.34 7.44 9.89
N GLY A 375 28.82 7.13 11.07
CA GLY A 375 28.07 8.04 11.93
C GLY A 375 26.69 8.47 11.38
N GLN A 376 26.25 7.95 10.25
CA GLN A 376 24.97 8.31 9.65
C GLN A 376 23.80 7.60 10.33
N THR A 377 22.70 8.31 10.58
CA THR A 377 21.40 7.70 10.88
C THR A 377 20.52 7.79 9.64
N ILE A 378 20.07 6.64 9.14
CA ILE A 378 19.30 6.56 7.90
C ILE A 378 18.27 5.43 7.99
N ALA A 379 17.08 5.66 7.45
CA ALA A 379 16.02 4.67 7.34
C ALA A 379 15.71 4.33 5.88
N ASN A 380 15.20 3.13 5.66
CA ASN A 380 14.59 2.71 4.40
C ASN A 380 13.39 1.80 4.69
N SER A 381 12.37 1.90 3.85
CA SER A 381 11.29 0.91 3.79
C SER A 381 11.83 -0.41 3.24
N VAL A 382 11.39 -1.53 3.79
CA VAL A 382 11.81 -2.86 3.34
C VAL A 382 10.61 -3.81 3.38
N ILE A 383 10.25 -4.36 2.23
CA ILE A 383 9.32 -5.49 2.16
C ILE A 383 10.16 -6.74 1.92
N VAL A 384 10.05 -7.71 2.82
CA VAL A 384 10.89 -8.92 2.80
C VAL A 384 10.04 -10.16 3.07
N PRO A 385 10.28 -11.28 2.34
CA PRO A 385 9.69 -12.57 2.68
C PRO A 385 10.06 -12.99 4.10
N VAL A 386 9.17 -13.73 4.77
CA VAL A 386 9.45 -14.33 6.07
C VAL A 386 9.92 -15.77 5.90
N GLY A 387 10.92 -16.18 6.66
CA GLY A 387 11.40 -17.56 6.67
C GLY A 387 10.33 -18.54 7.16
N LYS A 388 10.49 -19.83 6.84
CA LYS A 388 9.55 -20.89 7.27
C LYS A 388 9.40 -20.99 8.80
N ASP A 389 10.39 -20.49 9.53
CA ASP A 389 10.41 -20.40 11.00
C ASP A 389 9.73 -19.12 11.53
N GLY A 390 9.14 -18.30 10.67
CA GLY A 390 8.48 -17.05 11.02
C GLY A 390 9.45 -15.90 11.32
N LYS A 391 10.73 -16.02 10.94
CA LYS A 391 11.79 -15.03 11.21
C LYS A 391 12.30 -14.36 9.94
N ILE A 392 12.93 -13.21 10.16
CA ILE A 392 13.78 -12.51 9.18
C ILE A 392 15.19 -12.32 9.74
N SER A 393 16.16 -12.16 8.84
CA SER A 393 17.57 -12.02 9.18
C SER A 393 18.11 -10.66 8.73
N PHE A 394 19.06 -10.13 9.52
CA PHE A 394 19.74 -8.85 9.25
C PHE A 394 21.24 -9.11 9.21
N ARG A 395 21.89 -8.80 8.09
CA ARG A 395 23.34 -8.89 7.92
C ARG A 395 23.95 -7.51 7.77
N ASN A 396 24.90 -7.20 8.66
CA ASN A 396 25.75 -6.03 8.52
C ASN A 396 26.91 -6.32 7.55
N GLY A 397 26.87 -5.70 6.36
CA GLY A 397 27.95 -5.82 5.36
C GLY A 397 29.14 -4.87 5.60
N ALA A 398 29.11 -4.01 6.63
CA ALA A 398 30.25 -3.18 7.01
C ALA A 398 31.31 -4.01 7.79
N TYR A 399 32.49 -3.44 7.96
CA TYR A 399 33.56 -4.03 8.80
C TYR A 399 33.55 -3.52 10.25
N ALA A 400 32.60 -2.66 10.60
CA ALA A 400 32.40 -2.15 11.96
C ALA A 400 30.96 -2.37 12.42
N GLY A 401 30.72 -2.28 13.73
CA GLY A 401 29.40 -2.41 14.31
C GLY A 401 28.46 -1.26 13.91
N THR A 402 27.17 -1.55 13.95
CA THR A 402 26.08 -0.58 13.76
C THR A 402 24.90 -0.94 14.64
N ASP A 403 24.16 0.05 15.12
CA ASP A 403 22.86 -0.19 15.72
C ASP A 403 21.78 -0.33 14.66
N VAL A 404 20.83 -1.22 14.91
CA VAL A 404 19.71 -1.53 14.02
C VAL A 404 18.41 -1.36 14.80
N VAL A 405 17.49 -0.61 14.19
CA VAL A 405 16.13 -0.39 14.70
C VAL A 405 15.16 -0.80 13.62
N VAL A 406 14.12 -1.58 13.99
CA VAL A 406 13.14 -2.09 13.03
C VAL A 406 11.74 -1.90 13.57
N ASP A 407 10.93 -1.22 12.79
CA ASP A 407 9.51 -1.03 13.05
C ASP A 407 8.70 -1.77 11.97
N VAL A 408 7.72 -2.59 12.39
CA VAL A 408 6.75 -3.24 11.49
C VAL A 408 5.64 -2.24 11.22
N VAL A 409 5.31 -2.03 9.93
CA VAL A 409 4.25 -1.12 9.47
C VAL A 409 3.08 -1.87 8.81
N GLY A 410 3.22 -3.18 8.61
CA GLY A 410 2.21 -4.05 8.06
C GLY A 410 2.76 -5.41 7.65
N TYR A 411 1.90 -6.28 7.17
CA TYR A 411 2.28 -7.62 6.73
C TYR A 411 1.42 -8.09 5.55
N TYR A 412 1.94 -9.08 4.85
CA TYR A 412 1.24 -9.76 3.76
C TYR A 412 0.92 -11.19 4.19
N SER A 413 -0.32 -11.63 3.96
CA SER A 413 -0.76 -13.01 4.22
C SER A 413 -1.87 -13.43 3.26
N LEU A 414 -2.11 -14.73 3.15
CA LEU A 414 -3.22 -15.26 2.36
C LEU A 414 -4.60 -14.89 2.95
N ASP A 415 -4.65 -14.54 4.23
CA ASP A 415 -5.88 -14.16 4.94
C ASP A 415 -6.09 -12.62 4.98
N SER A 416 -5.10 -11.84 4.55
CA SER A 416 -5.20 -10.38 4.48
C SER A 416 -6.09 -9.95 3.32
N LYS A 417 -6.92 -8.93 3.53
CA LYS A 417 -7.95 -8.52 2.57
C LYS A 417 -7.52 -7.40 1.63
N GLY A 418 -6.47 -6.64 1.98
CA GLY A 418 -6.05 -5.48 1.20
C GLY A 418 -5.40 -5.87 -0.12
N SER A 419 -6.03 -5.57 -1.24
CA SER A 419 -5.44 -5.67 -2.58
C SER A 419 -4.85 -4.33 -2.99
N PHE A 420 -3.70 -4.34 -3.65
CA PHE A 420 -3.01 -3.12 -4.09
C PHE A 420 -3.60 -2.59 -5.40
N VAL A 421 -4.03 -1.34 -5.39
CA VAL A 421 -4.48 -0.60 -6.56
C VAL A 421 -3.42 0.44 -6.93
N PRO A 422 -2.61 0.20 -7.98
CA PRO A 422 -1.63 1.17 -8.43
C PRO A 422 -2.33 2.34 -9.13
N ILE A 423 -1.82 3.55 -8.92
CA ILE A 423 -2.25 4.74 -9.66
C ILE A 423 -1.07 5.38 -10.38
N ALA A 424 -1.35 6.21 -11.38
CA ALA A 424 -0.34 7.11 -11.89
C ALA A 424 0.13 8.02 -10.74
N PRO A 425 1.46 8.12 -10.46
CA PRO A 425 1.95 8.87 -9.32
C PRO A 425 1.47 10.31 -9.33
N VAL A 426 0.90 10.77 -8.22
CA VAL A 426 0.31 12.11 -8.07
C VAL A 426 0.87 12.77 -6.84
N ARG A 427 1.35 14.03 -6.98
CA ARG A 427 1.69 14.87 -5.84
C ARG A 427 0.44 15.26 -5.09
N ARG A 428 0.36 14.81 -3.83
CA ARG A 428 -0.78 15.08 -2.96
C ARG A 428 -0.56 16.33 -2.12
N LEU A 429 0.68 16.59 -1.75
CA LEU A 429 1.06 17.66 -0.85
C LEU A 429 2.46 18.16 -1.20
N ASP A 430 2.62 19.47 -1.19
CA ASP A 430 3.91 20.14 -1.28
C ASP A 430 3.87 21.44 -0.44
N THR A 431 4.41 21.42 0.77
CA THR A 431 4.36 22.55 1.69
C THR A 431 5.12 23.80 1.19
N ARG A 432 5.89 23.66 0.11
CA ARG A 432 6.61 24.78 -0.53
C ARG A 432 5.75 25.57 -1.53
N GLU A 433 4.64 24.95 -1.99
CA GLU A 433 3.77 25.53 -3.01
C GLU A 433 2.72 26.47 -2.38
N PRO A 434 2.74 27.77 -2.66
CA PRO A 434 1.82 28.74 -2.02
C PRO A 434 0.33 28.46 -2.25
N LYS A 435 -0.01 27.64 -3.24
CA LYS A 435 -1.39 27.26 -3.56
C LYS A 435 -1.80 25.94 -2.91
N ASP A 436 -0.86 25.22 -2.31
CA ASP A 436 -1.17 24.00 -1.57
C ASP A 436 -1.89 24.37 -0.26
N PRO A 437 -2.99 23.70 0.10
CA PRO A 437 -3.69 23.98 1.37
C PRO A 437 -2.81 23.75 2.60
N TYR A 438 -1.69 23.04 2.46
CA TYR A 438 -0.73 22.76 3.52
C TYR A 438 0.53 23.62 3.44
N TYR A 439 0.48 24.76 2.72
CA TYR A 439 1.61 25.65 2.55
C TYR A 439 2.24 26.12 3.86
N GLY A 440 3.55 25.95 3.96
CA GLY A 440 4.36 26.34 5.10
C GLY A 440 5.15 25.17 5.68
N ALA A 441 6.41 25.44 6.05
CA ALA A 441 7.27 24.42 6.64
C ALA A 441 6.73 23.96 8.01
N ILE A 442 6.80 22.66 8.30
CA ILE A 442 6.34 22.05 9.54
C ILE A 442 7.37 22.33 10.63
N PRO A 443 7.04 23.01 11.75
CA PRO A 443 7.93 23.23 12.87
C PRO A 443 8.31 21.91 13.58
N GLY A 444 9.43 21.90 14.29
CA GLY A 444 9.84 20.78 15.15
C GLY A 444 8.85 20.58 16.29
N GLY A 445 8.49 19.33 16.55
CA GLY A 445 7.47 18.94 17.54
C GLY A 445 6.04 19.08 17.07
N PHE A 446 5.80 19.48 15.80
CA PHE A 446 4.46 19.61 15.23
C PHE A 446 4.15 18.48 14.26
N PHE A 447 2.87 18.31 13.97
CA PHE A 447 2.40 17.35 12.98
C PHE A 447 1.45 18.00 11.97
N LEU A 448 1.28 17.33 10.83
CA LEU A 448 0.39 17.73 9.77
C LEU A 448 -0.59 16.59 9.47
N PRO A 449 -1.89 16.73 9.79
CA PRO A 449 -2.88 15.73 9.43
C PRO A 449 -3.23 15.87 7.94
N VAL A 450 -3.06 14.79 7.18
CA VAL A 450 -3.32 14.76 5.74
C VAL A 450 -4.43 13.77 5.45
N THR A 451 -5.54 14.27 4.89
CA THR A 451 -6.64 13.44 4.42
C THR A 451 -6.38 13.01 2.99
N PHE A 452 -6.34 11.71 2.75
CA PHE A 452 -6.22 11.13 1.40
C PHE A 452 -7.58 10.79 0.82
N THR A 453 -8.45 10.15 1.60
CA THR A 453 -9.86 9.95 1.29
C THR A 453 -10.70 10.26 2.52
N PRO A 454 -11.74 11.12 2.45
CA PRO A 454 -12.56 11.47 3.61
C PRO A 454 -13.46 10.32 4.07
N ASP A 455 -13.72 9.37 3.20
CA ASP A 455 -14.62 8.24 3.41
C ASP A 455 -13.85 6.90 3.27
N ALA A 456 -12.58 6.86 3.73
CA ALA A 456 -11.69 5.71 3.53
C ALA A 456 -12.31 4.38 3.99
N VAL A 457 -13.02 4.40 5.11
CA VAL A 457 -13.69 3.20 5.65
C VAL A 457 -14.85 2.78 4.75
N ASP A 458 -15.65 3.73 4.27
CA ASP A 458 -16.80 3.47 3.39
C ASP A 458 -16.34 3.04 1.99
N ASP A 459 -15.20 3.57 1.54
CA ASP A 459 -14.59 3.23 0.25
C ASP A 459 -13.72 1.96 0.32
N GLY A 460 -13.56 1.34 1.50
CA GLY A 460 -12.78 0.12 1.69
C GLY A 460 -11.27 0.32 1.68
N VAL A 461 -10.77 1.56 1.68
CA VAL A 461 -9.32 1.84 1.69
C VAL A 461 -8.74 1.57 3.07
N SER A 462 -7.78 0.65 3.14
CA SER A 462 -7.10 0.27 4.39
C SER A 462 -5.72 0.92 4.57
N GLY A 463 -5.08 1.33 3.48
CA GLY A 463 -3.75 1.93 3.54
C GLY A 463 -3.31 2.57 2.23
N TYR A 464 -2.26 3.36 2.31
CA TYR A 464 -1.70 4.11 1.19
C TYR A 464 -0.24 3.73 0.92
N VAL A 465 0.16 3.78 -0.34
CA VAL A 465 1.55 3.68 -0.77
C VAL A 465 2.01 5.07 -1.20
N LEU A 466 2.90 5.65 -0.41
CA LEU A 466 3.36 7.01 -0.54
C LEU A 466 4.87 7.06 -0.71
N ASN A 467 5.39 8.13 -1.31
CA ASN A 467 6.76 8.55 -1.12
C ASN A 467 6.73 9.88 -0.34
N ALA A 468 7.25 9.88 0.88
CA ALA A 468 7.39 11.09 1.68
C ALA A 468 8.81 11.63 1.51
N THR A 469 8.93 12.91 1.20
CA THR A 469 10.21 13.60 1.05
C THR A 469 10.23 14.81 1.96
N VAL A 470 11.16 14.85 2.91
CA VAL A 470 11.50 16.08 3.63
C VAL A 470 12.55 16.85 2.85
N THR A 471 12.45 18.16 2.87
CA THR A 471 13.43 19.04 2.22
C THR A 471 13.55 20.36 2.97
N ASN A 472 14.55 21.18 2.64
CA ASN A 472 14.81 22.47 3.32
C ASN A 472 14.92 22.34 4.85
N THR A 473 15.44 21.22 5.34
CA THR A 473 15.56 20.96 6.78
C THR A 473 16.38 22.05 7.49
N ALA A 474 15.92 22.56 8.62
CA ALA A 474 16.64 23.59 9.37
C ALA A 474 17.66 23.01 10.34
N ASN A 475 17.49 21.77 10.82
CA ASN A 475 18.38 21.09 11.76
C ASN A 475 18.22 19.55 11.62
N ASN A 476 18.82 18.78 12.53
CA ASN A 476 18.61 17.34 12.63
C ASN A 476 17.16 17.00 13.00
N GLY A 477 16.66 15.89 12.53
CA GLY A 477 15.33 15.41 12.88
C GLY A 477 14.97 14.10 12.19
N PHE A 478 13.72 13.70 12.39
CA PHE A 478 13.12 12.58 11.70
C PHE A 478 11.62 12.82 11.50
N LEU A 479 11.09 12.21 10.47
CA LEU A 479 9.64 12.17 10.20
C LEU A 479 9.08 10.86 10.73
N SER A 480 7.93 10.94 11.38
CA SER A 480 7.10 9.76 11.68
C SER A 480 5.76 9.89 10.98
N VAL A 481 5.21 8.76 10.57
CA VAL A 481 3.87 8.71 9.96
C VAL A 481 3.03 7.69 10.70
N ALA A 482 1.82 8.09 11.08
CA ALA A 482 0.86 7.23 11.76
C ALA A 482 -0.58 7.57 11.35
N PRO A 483 -1.55 6.65 11.50
CA PRO A 483 -2.96 6.98 11.33
C PRO A 483 -3.41 7.97 12.41
N ASP A 484 -4.25 8.92 12.03
CA ASP A 484 -4.86 9.89 12.95
C ASP A 484 -6.02 9.25 13.73
N PRO A 485 -6.12 9.44 15.05
CA PRO A 485 -7.23 8.94 15.85
C PRO A 485 -8.54 9.73 15.67
N ASN A 486 -8.48 10.92 15.04
CA ASN A 486 -9.63 11.80 14.92
C ASN A 486 -10.31 11.68 13.56
N SER A 487 -11.62 11.89 13.55
CA SER A 487 -12.38 12.05 12.31
C SER A 487 -12.21 13.47 11.74
N LEU A 488 -12.46 13.62 10.43
CA LEU A 488 -12.48 14.91 9.78
C LEU A 488 -13.53 15.85 10.42
N GLU A 489 -14.62 15.31 10.93
CA GLU A 489 -15.65 16.05 11.65
C GLU A 489 -15.14 16.59 13.00
N ALA A 490 -14.34 15.82 13.73
CA ALA A 490 -13.72 16.27 14.97
C ALA A 490 -12.82 17.50 14.75
N TYR A 491 -12.06 17.55 13.66
CA TYR A 491 -11.28 18.72 13.28
C TYR A 491 -12.17 19.93 12.94
N ARG A 492 -13.25 19.72 12.18
CA ARG A 492 -14.19 20.79 11.81
C ARG A 492 -14.91 21.38 13.02
N ASN A 493 -15.20 20.55 14.01
CA ASN A 493 -15.94 20.96 15.22
C ASN A 493 -15.00 21.40 16.36
N GLY A 494 -13.67 21.36 16.17
CA GLY A 494 -12.69 21.71 17.20
C GLY A 494 -12.68 20.75 18.39
N THR A 495 -13.10 19.49 18.20
CA THR A 495 -13.12 18.44 19.23
C THR A 495 -12.00 17.42 19.05
N ALA A 496 -11.15 17.59 18.02
CA ALA A 496 -10.00 16.72 17.78
C ALA A 496 -9.03 16.78 18.97
N VAL A 497 -8.51 15.61 19.35
CA VAL A 497 -7.46 15.50 20.38
C VAL A 497 -6.10 15.39 19.69
N PRO A 498 -5.04 16.03 20.23
CA PRO A 498 -3.70 15.89 19.66
C PRO A 498 -3.28 14.42 19.61
N PRO A 499 -2.91 13.88 18.43
CA PRO A 499 -2.42 12.51 18.32
C PRO A 499 -1.04 12.38 18.96
N GLU A 500 -0.75 11.19 19.50
CA GLU A 500 0.58 10.88 19.99
C GLU A 500 1.51 10.53 18.83
N ALA A 501 2.70 11.15 18.80
CA ALA A 501 3.73 10.82 17.84
C ALA A 501 4.24 9.39 18.10
N PRO A 502 4.32 8.53 17.06
CA PRO A 502 4.85 7.18 17.25
C PRO A 502 6.32 7.21 17.61
N GLY A 503 6.77 6.25 18.42
CA GLY A 503 8.18 6.06 18.76
C GLY A 503 9.05 5.52 17.62
N SER A 504 8.52 5.46 16.41
CA SER A 504 9.17 4.98 15.18
C SER A 504 9.61 6.16 14.31
N SER A 505 10.67 5.98 13.52
CA SER A 505 11.05 6.95 12.49
C SER A 505 10.79 6.39 11.09
N THR A 506 10.09 7.15 10.26
CA THR A 506 9.87 6.79 8.85
C THR A 506 11.06 7.19 7.99
N LEU A 507 11.63 8.37 8.21
CA LEU A 507 12.86 8.81 7.57
C LEU A 507 13.64 9.74 8.50
N ASN A 508 14.97 9.80 8.33
CA ASN A 508 15.87 10.53 9.21
C ASN A 508 16.77 11.46 8.40
N TRP A 509 17.09 12.61 8.96
CA TRP A 509 18.04 13.55 8.34
C TRP A 509 19.00 14.13 9.37
N LEU A 510 20.21 14.42 8.93
CA LEU A 510 21.24 15.07 9.72
C LEU A 510 21.66 16.38 9.08
N GLY A 511 21.40 17.48 9.76
CA GLY A 511 21.81 18.81 9.37
C GLY A 511 20.80 19.58 8.55
N ARG A 512 21.22 20.79 8.20
CA ARG A 512 20.45 21.77 7.46
C ARG A 512 20.48 21.50 5.95
N GLY A 513 19.40 21.86 5.24
CA GLY A 513 19.31 21.85 3.79
C GLY A 513 19.28 20.45 3.18
N ARG A 514 18.87 19.45 3.94
CA ARG A 514 18.77 18.07 3.45
C ARG A 514 17.48 17.83 2.68
N THR A 515 17.58 16.94 1.69
CA THR A 515 16.44 16.35 0.99
C THR A 515 16.54 14.84 1.11
N VAL A 516 15.57 14.22 1.79
CA VAL A 516 15.54 12.78 2.06
C VAL A 516 14.15 12.25 1.74
N ALA A 517 14.09 11.19 0.96
CA ALA A 517 12.85 10.49 0.60
C ALA A 517 12.82 9.08 1.18
N ASN A 518 11.63 8.58 1.49
CA ASN A 518 11.40 7.18 1.81
C ASN A 518 10.00 6.75 1.34
N LEU A 519 9.87 5.49 0.93
CA LEU A 519 8.59 4.84 0.73
C LEU A 519 7.86 4.72 2.06
N VAL A 520 6.58 5.01 2.07
CA VAL A 520 5.70 4.87 3.24
C VAL A 520 4.50 4.00 2.88
N GLN A 521 4.30 2.93 3.59
CA GLN A 521 3.04 2.18 3.57
C GLN A 521 2.24 2.61 4.81
N ALA A 522 1.45 3.68 4.65
CA ALA A 522 0.69 4.26 5.73
C ALA A 522 -0.65 3.54 5.91
N SER A 523 -1.03 3.26 7.16
CA SER A 523 -2.41 2.86 7.48
C SER A 523 -3.36 4.03 7.24
N ALA A 524 -4.51 3.77 6.64
CA ALA A 524 -5.58 4.75 6.52
C ALA A 524 -6.28 5.03 7.87
N GLY A 525 -6.05 4.16 8.87
CA GLY A 525 -6.80 4.19 10.11
C GLY A 525 -8.30 4.00 9.87
N GLU A 526 -9.11 4.43 10.83
CA GLU A 526 -10.58 4.41 10.71
C GLU A 526 -11.13 5.62 9.96
N ASN A 527 -10.33 6.68 9.82
CA ASN A 527 -10.80 7.99 9.37
C ASN A 527 -10.18 8.46 8.04
N GLY A 528 -9.29 7.68 7.43
CA GLY A 528 -8.61 8.05 6.18
C GLY A 528 -7.62 9.21 6.31
N ILE A 529 -7.17 9.50 7.53
CA ILE A 529 -6.23 10.59 7.83
C ILE A 529 -4.91 9.98 8.29
N SER A 530 -3.81 10.47 7.76
CA SER A 530 -2.47 10.12 8.23
C SER A 530 -1.75 11.37 8.72
N ASP A 531 -1.12 11.26 9.88
CA ASP A 531 -0.33 12.32 10.50
C ASP A 531 1.13 12.21 10.11
N PHE A 532 1.71 13.35 9.75
CA PHE A 532 3.13 13.49 9.45
C PHE A 532 3.78 14.34 10.54
N PHE A 533 4.53 13.71 11.45
CA PHE A 533 5.17 14.36 12.59
C PHE A 533 6.59 14.76 12.26
N ASN A 534 6.91 16.07 12.36
CA ASN A 534 8.29 16.53 12.40
C ASN A 534 8.83 16.37 13.83
N GLN A 535 9.58 15.32 14.09
CA GLN A 535 10.16 15.03 15.41
C GLN A 535 11.59 15.60 15.54
N SER A 536 11.77 16.87 15.17
CA SER A 536 12.93 17.64 15.53
C SER A 536 12.76 18.21 16.95
N TRP A 537 13.88 18.32 17.70
CA TRP A 537 13.83 18.70 19.12
C TRP A 537 13.45 20.16 19.36
N GLU A 538 13.72 21.03 18.40
CA GLU A 538 13.53 22.47 18.53
C GLU A 538 12.42 22.93 17.59
N GLU A 539 11.50 23.76 18.07
CA GLU A 539 10.39 24.29 17.28
C GLU A 539 10.86 25.00 16.00
N TRP A 540 11.99 25.72 16.06
CA TRP A 540 12.60 26.37 14.89
C TRP A 540 13.23 25.37 13.90
N ALA A 541 13.39 24.13 14.26
CA ALA A 541 13.90 23.08 13.37
C ALA A 541 12.84 22.63 12.37
N THR A 542 12.46 23.54 11.48
CA THR A 542 11.44 23.33 10.47
C THR A 542 11.90 22.40 9.35
N THR A 543 10.94 21.77 8.67
CA THR A 543 11.15 21.04 7.40
C THR A 543 9.97 21.22 6.47
N ASP A 544 10.24 21.32 5.18
CA ASP A 544 9.20 21.16 4.16
C ASP A 544 8.93 19.68 3.93
N LEU A 545 7.68 19.38 3.60
CA LEU A 545 7.21 18.03 3.29
C LEU A 545 6.58 17.99 1.90
N VAL A 546 6.96 16.96 1.14
CA VAL A 546 6.35 16.60 -0.13
C VAL A 546 5.85 15.17 -0.02
N VAL A 547 4.60 14.93 -0.41
CA VAL A 547 3.99 13.59 -0.42
C VAL A 547 3.45 13.28 -1.81
N ASP A 548 4.00 12.23 -2.40
CA ASP A 548 3.55 11.67 -3.67
C ASP A 548 2.84 10.33 -3.41
N VAL A 549 1.65 10.13 -3.99
CA VAL A 549 0.85 8.90 -3.86
C VAL A 549 1.09 8.01 -5.07
N PHE A 550 1.35 6.72 -4.83
CA PHE A 550 1.63 5.71 -5.86
C PHE A 550 0.54 4.64 -5.95
N GLY A 551 -0.31 4.56 -4.96
CA GLY A 551 -1.41 3.62 -4.90
C GLY A 551 -2.00 3.52 -3.50
N TYR A 552 -2.96 2.63 -3.36
CA TYR A 552 -3.61 2.36 -2.09
C TYR A 552 -3.98 0.88 -1.98
N TYR A 553 -4.27 0.44 -0.76
CA TYR A 553 -4.77 -0.90 -0.50
C TYR A 553 -6.28 -0.83 -0.25
N GLU A 554 -7.03 -1.60 -1.02
CA GLU A 554 -8.47 -1.69 -0.92
C GLU A 554 -8.86 -3.04 -0.35
N THR A 555 -9.76 -3.04 0.66
CA THR A 555 -10.32 -4.26 1.24
C THR A 555 -11.62 -4.60 0.53
N ASN A 556 -11.60 -5.67 -0.22
CA ASN A 556 -12.79 -6.23 -0.88
C ASN A 556 -13.66 -6.97 0.11
#